data_906b2dcd4112458a726b61a32090f4d9
#
_entry.id   906b2dcd4112458a726b61a32090f4d9
#
_cell.length_a   1.000
_cell.length_b   1.000
_cell.length_c   1.000
_cell.angle_alpha   90.00
_cell.angle_beta   90.00
_cell.angle_gamma   90.00
#
_symmetry.space_group_name_H-M   'P 1'
#
loop_
_entity.id
_entity.type
_entity.pdbx_description
1 polymer ?
#
loop_
_entity_poly.entity_id
_entity_poly.type
_entity_poly.pdbx_seq_one_letter_code
_entity_poly.pdbx_strand_id
1 'polypeptide(L)'
;VRDGGEQIALVAGETLDAPGDVANLLLTTRDNRPVYVRDVADVSFVPNTSDRIVANVTRTEDGDIIRTPAVTLAIAKRAGSNAVIVAEEIRHRVHLLEHDLIPDSVEVDITRDYGETANEKANELLFHLGLATVSIVALVFFAIGWRESIVVAVVIPVTILLTLFAAWIMGYTLNRVSLFALIFSIGILVDDAIVVIENIARHWAMPDEESRVQKAIRAVAEVGNPTIVATLTVVAALLPMLFVSGLMGPYMSPIPANASAAMIFSFFVAVIITPWLMIKIAGRAPAHDHGGEAHHGGFLGRIYTAVARPLLRTKSGSLVFLLLAAALSFGSLGALYTRDVTVKLLPFDNKSELSVVIDLPEGSSVEAVSYTHLRAHETTSLISYAVFCLKMGGGGGG
;
A
#
# COMPACT_ATOMS: atom_id res chain seq x y z
N VAL A 1 46.20 -14.08 1.94
CA VAL A 1 46.69 -14.28 3.31
C VAL A 1 45.46 -14.34 4.20
N ARG A 2 45.40 -15.31 5.08
CA ARG A 2 44.33 -15.44 6.09
C ARG A 2 44.93 -15.06 7.46
N ASP A 3 44.38 -14.02 8.04
CA ASP A 3 44.75 -13.59 9.41
C ASP A 3 43.49 -13.22 10.17
N GLY A 4 43.34 -13.75 11.38
CA GLY A 4 42.20 -13.43 12.26
C GLY A 4 40.80 -13.77 11.75
N GLY A 5 40.66 -14.65 10.75
CA GLY A 5 39.36 -15.02 10.13
C GLY A 5 38.98 -14.18 8.93
N GLU A 6 39.76 -13.17 8.56
CA GLU A 6 39.56 -12.38 7.35
C GLU A 6 40.45 -12.88 6.21
N GLN A 7 39.91 -12.87 4.99
CA GLN A 7 40.68 -13.18 3.80
C GLN A 7 41.13 -11.87 3.14
N ILE A 8 42.43 -11.56 3.29
CA ILE A 8 43.03 -10.38 2.68
C ILE A 8 43.61 -10.78 1.35
N ALA A 9 43.10 -10.20 0.27
CA ALA A 9 43.67 -10.31 -1.07
C ALA A 9 44.84 -9.33 -1.18
N LEU A 10 46.06 -9.87 -1.28
CA LEU A 10 47.25 -9.08 -1.59
C LEU A 10 47.42 -9.02 -3.10
N VAL A 11 47.23 -7.83 -3.68
CA VAL A 11 47.53 -7.55 -5.06
C VAL A 11 48.90 -6.82 -5.11
N ALA A 12 49.91 -7.44 -5.71
CA ALA A 12 51.22 -6.85 -5.86
C ALA A 12 51.47 -6.65 -7.36
N GLY A 13 51.85 -5.43 -7.76
CA GLY A 13 52.18 -5.02 -9.14
C GLY A 13 51.31 -3.84 -9.60
N GLU A 14 51.73 -3.15 -10.63
CA GLU A 14 50.90 -2.14 -11.32
C GLU A 14 49.78 -2.85 -12.07
N THR A 15 48.54 -2.35 -11.93
CA THR A 15 47.42 -2.83 -12.69
C THR A 15 47.51 -2.28 -14.10
N LEU A 16 47.34 -3.14 -15.11
CA LEU A 16 47.32 -2.73 -16.52
C LEU A 16 45.92 -2.14 -16.78
N ASP A 17 45.82 -0.82 -16.85
CA ASP A 17 44.55 -0.12 -16.94
C ASP A 17 44.14 0.26 -18.36
N ALA A 18 45.11 0.24 -19.29
CA ALA A 18 44.86 0.61 -20.68
C ALA A 18 45.42 -0.39 -21.71
N PRO A 19 44.83 -0.49 -22.91
CA PRO A 19 45.36 -1.34 -23.98
C PRO A 19 46.84 -1.03 -24.33
N GLY A 20 47.24 0.24 -24.18
CA GLY A 20 48.63 0.65 -24.38
C GLY A 20 49.61 0.01 -23.40
N ASP A 21 49.22 -0.22 -22.15
CA ASP A 21 50.06 -0.85 -21.16
C ASP A 21 50.29 -2.31 -21.50
N VAL A 22 49.25 -3.01 -21.98
CA VAL A 22 49.34 -4.39 -22.46
C VAL A 22 50.18 -4.46 -23.73
N ALA A 23 50.01 -3.52 -24.69
CA ALA A 23 50.74 -3.47 -25.93
C ALA A 23 52.26 -3.25 -25.71
N ASN A 24 52.63 -2.54 -24.66
CA ASN A 24 54.03 -2.22 -24.32
C ASN A 24 54.67 -3.27 -23.38
N LEU A 25 53.99 -4.38 -23.03
CA LEU A 25 54.61 -5.46 -22.28
C LEU A 25 55.75 -6.10 -23.10
N LEU A 26 56.92 -6.22 -22.49
CA LEU A 26 58.08 -6.90 -23.06
C LEU A 26 57.87 -8.43 -23.03
N LEU A 27 57.84 -9.07 -24.18
CA LEU A 27 57.71 -10.52 -24.30
C LEU A 27 59.07 -11.23 -24.23
N THR A 28 60.03 -10.72 -25.00
CA THR A 28 61.38 -11.31 -25.07
C THR A 28 62.38 -10.34 -25.71
N THR A 29 63.64 -10.72 -25.69
CA THR A 29 64.69 -10.00 -26.45
C THR A 29 65.24 -10.96 -27.48
N ARG A 30 65.23 -10.57 -28.77
CA ARG A 30 65.78 -11.34 -29.89
C ARG A 30 66.83 -10.50 -30.59
N ASP A 31 68.00 -11.06 -30.82
CA ASP A 31 69.14 -10.36 -31.44
C ASP A 31 69.41 -8.99 -30.78
N ASN A 32 69.44 -8.92 -29.50
CA ASN A 32 69.59 -7.75 -28.66
C ASN A 32 68.53 -6.63 -28.90
N ARG A 33 67.38 -6.98 -29.47
CA ARG A 33 66.23 -6.07 -29.67
C ARG A 33 65.02 -6.53 -28.83
N PRO A 34 64.41 -5.62 -28.08
CA PRO A 34 63.21 -5.97 -27.34
C PRO A 34 62.04 -6.24 -28.29
N VAL A 35 61.23 -7.28 -28.00
CA VAL A 35 60.00 -7.62 -28.70
C VAL A 35 58.84 -7.40 -27.75
N TYR A 36 57.95 -6.51 -28.09
CA TYR A 36 56.77 -6.15 -27.34
C TYR A 36 55.52 -6.88 -27.83
N VAL A 37 54.44 -6.88 -27.02
CA VAL A 37 53.15 -7.50 -27.42
C VAL A 37 52.66 -6.88 -28.74
N ARG A 38 52.77 -5.55 -28.92
CA ARG A 38 52.35 -4.84 -30.14
C ARG A 38 53.07 -5.29 -31.39
N ASP A 39 54.23 -5.92 -31.26
CA ASP A 39 55.04 -6.35 -32.42
C ASP A 39 54.56 -7.72 -32.96
N VAL A 40 53.75 -8.44 -32.18
CA VAL A 40 53.29 -9.81 -32.50
C VAL A 40 51.75 -9.99 -32.38
N ALA A 41 51.03 -9.01 -31.81
CA ALA A 41 49.61 -9.06 -31.62
C ALA A 41 48.97 -7.66 -31.68
N ASP A 42 47.72 -7.59 -32.13
CA ASP A 42 46.88 -6.41 -32.02
C ASP A 42 46.20 -6.39 -30.67
N VAL A 43 46.37 -5.27 -29.94
CA VAL A 43 45.72 -5.04 -28.66
C VAL A 43 44.60 -4.03 -28.83
N SER A 44 43.39 -4.50 -28.66
CA SER A 44 42.19 -3.66 -28.79
C SER A 44 41.26 -3.84 -27.59
N PHE A 45 40.51 -2.79 -27.32
CA PHE A 45 39.44 -2.86 -26.35
C PHE A 45 38.24 -3.53 -27.00
N VAL A 46 37.83 -4.69 -26.50
CA VAL A 46 36.61 -5.36 -26.96
C VAL A 46 35.63 -5.49 -25.79
N PRO A 47 34.33 -5.34 -26.03
CA PRO A 47 33.35 -5.66 -25.00
C PRO A 47 33.60 -7.09 -24.54
N ASN A 48 33.62 -7.29 -23.21
CA ASN A 48 33.63 -8.63 -22.68
C ASN A 48 32.37 -9.34 -23.17
N THR A 49 32.52 -10.40 -23.98
CA THR A 49 31.41 -11.31 -24.32
C THR A 49 31.03 -12.07 -23.07
N SER A 50 30.50 -11.32 -22.12
CA SER A 50 30.22 -11.83 -20.80
C SER A 50 28.96 -12.68 -20.82
N ASP A 51 28.84 -13.53 -19.82
CA ASP A 51 27.74 -14.40 -19.48
C ASP A 51 26.37 -13.70 -19.31
N ARG A 52 26.25 -12.46 -19.76
CA ARG A 52 25.03 -11.65 -19.61
C ARG A 52 24.77 -10.82 -20.85
N ILE A 53 23.64 -11.03 -21.48
CA ILE A 53 23.14 -10.19 -22.57
C ILE A 53 21.89 -9.48 -22.09
N VAL A 54 21.86 -8.16 -22.22
CA VAL A 54 20.67 -7.35 -21.99
C VAL A 54 20.27 -6.70 -23.31
N ALA A 55 19.02 -6.86 -23.67
CA ALA A 55 18.47 -6.27 -24.89
C ALA A 55 17.09 -5.70 -24.60
N ASN A 56 16.77 -4.58 -25.23
CA ASN A 56 15.41 -4.07 -25.33
C ASN A 56 14.76 -4.71 -26.56
N VAL A 57 13.56 -5.24 -26.40
CA VAL A 57 12.80 -5.87 -27.48
C VAL A 57 11.47 -5.13 -27.61
N THR A 58 11.32 -4.43 -28.70
CA THR A 58 10.10 -3.67 -29.00
C THR A 58 9.39 -4.24 -30.23
N ARG A 59 8.07 -4.13 -30.25
CA ARG A 59 7.27 -4.49 -31.41
C ARG A 59 6.85 -3.22 -32.14
N THR A 60 7.12 -3.15 -33.42
CA THR A 60 6.71 -2.06 -34.29
C THR A 60 5.21 -2.13 -34.58
N GLU A 61 4.59 -1.04 -35.02
CA GLU A 61 3.18 -1.00 -35.43
C GLU A 61 2.89 -2.02 -36.56
N ASP A 62 3.85 -2.29 -37.41
CA ASP A 62 3.78 -3.28 -38.49
C ASP A 62 3.89 -4.73 -38.00
N GLY A 63 4.14 -4.93 -36.72
CA GLY A 63 4.24 -6.25 -36.09
C GLY A 63 5.64 -6.84 -36.02
N ASP A 64 6.64 -6.17 -36.57
CA ASP A 64 8.04 -6.61 -36.56
C ASP A 64 8.66 -6.45 -35.17
N ILE A 65 9.54 -7.39 -34.81
CA ILE A 65 10.27 -7.39 -33.53
C ILE A 65 11.67 -6.79 -33.77
N ILE A 66 11.92 -5.66 -33.12
CA ILE A 66 13.23 -5.03 -33.12
C ILE A 66 13.93 -5.35 -31.81
N ARG A 67 15.16 -5.84 -31.89
CA ARG A 67 16.01 -6.11 -30.74
C ARG A 67 17.22 -5.15 -30.80
N THR A 68 17.34 -4.33 -29.75
CA THR A 68 18.47 -3.41 -29.59
C THR A 68 19.27 -3.78 -28.34
N PRO A 69 20.62 -3.78 -28.40
CA PRO A 69 21.45 -3.91 -27.21
C PRO A 69 21.06 -2.84 -26.19
N ALA A 70 20.96 -3.23 -24.93
CA ALA A 70 20.53 -2.31 -23.88
C ALA A 70 21.37 -2.47 -22.62
N VAL A 71 21.35 -1.42 -21.80
CA VAL A 71 21.91 -1.42 -20.44
C VAL A 71 20.82 -1.01 -19.48
N THR A 72 20.59 -1.79 -18.43
CA THR A 72 19.61 -1.46 -17.40
C THR A 72 20.28 -0.73 -16.26
N LEU A 73 19.85 0.51 -16.02
CA LEU A 73 20.24 1.29 -14.84
C LEU A 73 19.14 1.19 -13.79
N ALA A 74 19.41 0.50 -12.69
CA ALA A 74 18.49 0.37 -11.57
C ALA A 74 18.84 1.37 -10.46
N ILE A 75 17.91 2.29 -10.17
CA ILE A 75 18.09 3.31 -9.14
C ILE A 75 17.14 2.99 -7.98
N ALA A 76 17.70 2.80 -6.79
CA ALA A 76 16.94 2.50 -5.57
C ALA A 76 16.89 3.71 -4.64
N LYS A 77 15.73 3.97 -4.05
CA LYS A 77 15.59 5.00 -3.03
C LYS A 77 16.16 4.51 -1.68
N ARG A 78 16.66 5.44 -0.86
CA ARG A 78 17.02 5.15 0.52
C ARG A 78 15.77 4.89 1.37
N ALA A 79 15.95 4.13 2.45
CA ALA A 79 14.86 3.94 3.42
C ALA A 79 14.40 5.31 3.96
N GLY A 80 13.09 5.49 4.12
CA GLY A 80 12.47 6.74 4.56
C GLY A 80 12.29 7.82 3.48
N SER A 81 12.94 7.71 2.30
CA SER A 81 12.74 8.69 1.20
C SER A 81 11.38 8.50 0.52
N ASN A 82 10.82 9.62 0.04
CA ASN A 82 9.57 9.58 -0.74
C ASN A 82 9.85 9.08 -2.17
N ALA A 83 9.21 7.98 -2.55
CA ALA A 83 9.41 7.35 -3.86
C ALA A 83 8.96 8.25 -5.02
N VAL A 84 7.87 8.99 -4.85
CA VAL A 84 7.31 9.88 -5.88
C VAL A 84 8.29 11.01 -6.20
N ILE A 85 8.77 11.71 -5.16
CA ILE A 85 9.72 12.83 -5.32
C ILE A 85 11.04 12.35 -5.93
N VAL A 86 11.57 11.19 -5.47
CA VAL A 86 12.81 10.64 -6.00
C VAL A 86 12.67 10.25 -7.46
N ALA A 87 11.56 9.61 -7.84
CA ALA A 87 11.31 9.23 -9.23
C ALA A 87 11.16 10.45 -10.15
N GLU A 88 10.46 11.48 -9.70
CA GLU A 88 10.30 12.73 -10.43
C GLU A 88 11.64 13.46 -10.64
N GLU A 89 12.46 13.53 -9.60
CA GLU A 89 13.81 14.13 -9.68
C GLU A 89 14.72 13.34 -10.64
N ILE A 90 14.62 11.99 -10.64
CA ILE A 90 15.38 11.16 -11.56
C ILE A 90 14.95 11.43 -12.99
N ARG A 91 13.63 11.44 -13.28
CA ARG A 91 13.12 11.75 -14.61
C ARG A 91 13.58 13.12 -15.10
N HIS A 92 13.49 14.12 -14.24
CA HIS A 92 13.94 15.46 -14.55
C HIS A 92 15.45 15.49 -14.88
N ARG A 93 16.28 14.80 -14.09
CA ARG A 93 17.72 14.71 -14.36
C ARG A 93 18.04 13.96 -15.64
N VAL A 94 17.37 12.85 -15.91
CA VAL A 94 17.54 12.10 -17.16
C VAL A 94 17.24 13.00 -18.36
N HIS A 95 16.12 13.73 -18.32
CA HIS A 95 15.75 14.65 -19.40
C HIS A 95 16.76 15.79 -19.61
N LEU A 96 17.37 16.30 -18.55
CA LEU A 96 18.46 17.30 -18.68
C LEU A 96 19.72 16.69 -19.30
N LEU A 97 20.00 15.40 -19.08
CA LEU A 97 21.20 14.73 -19.58
C LEU A 97 21.05 14.23 -21.03
N GLU A 98 19.82 14.04 -21.51
CA GLU A 98 19.53 13.56 -22.87
C GLU A 98 20.15 14.44 -23.96
N HIS A 99 20.34 15.72 -23.73
CA HIS A 99 20.91 16.63 -24.73
C HIS A 99 22.37 17.01 -24.49
N ASP A 100 22.87 16.78 -23.25
CA ASP A 100 24.20 17.24 -22.86
C ASP A 100 25.26 16.11 -22.80
N LEU A 101 24.88 14.96 -22.24
CA LEU A 101 25.79 13.85 -21.93
C LEU A 101 25.41 12.54 -22.62
N ILE A 102 24.15 12.32 -22.93
CA ILE A 102 23.67 11.11 -23.59
C ILE A 102 23.74 11.37 -25.10
N PRO A 103 24.53 10.57 -25.86
CA PRO A 103 24.60 10.72 -27.32
C PRO A 103 23.24 10.47 -27.98
N ASP A 104 22.94 11.17 -29.07
CA ASP A 104 21.68 11.01 -29.83
C ASP A 104 21.46 9.59 -30.38
N SER A 105 22.51 8.75 -30.40
CA SER A 105 22.42 7.33 -30.76
C SER A 105 21.91 6.41 -29.65
N VAL A 106 21.72 6.94 -28.44
CA VAL A 106 21.27 6.20 -27.25
C VAL A 106 19.87 6.68 -26.87
N GLU A 107 18.92 5.80 -27.01
CA GLU A 107 17.53 6.02 -26.56
C GLU A 107 17.41 5.63 -25.09
N VAL A 108 16.77 6.49 -24.28
CA VAL A 108 16.50 6.23 -22.86
C VAL A 108 15.04 5.90 -22.68
N ASP A 109 14.76 4.69 -22.22
CA ASP A 109 13.40 4.22 -21.93
C ASP A 109 13.23 3.88 -20.44
N ILE A 110 12.14 4.38 -19.86
CA ILE A 110 11.80 4.11 -18.47
C ILE A 110 10.93 2.85 -18.41
N THR A 111 11.55 1.72 -18.19
CA THR A 111 10.87 0.42 -18.17
C THR A 111 10.09 0.16 -16.89
N ARG A 112 10.44 0.86 -15.79
CA ARG A 112 9.78 0.67 -14.48
C ARG A 112 9.87 1.94 -13.66
N ASP A 113 8.70 2.50 -13.29
CA ASP A 113 8.57 3.63 -12.37
C ASP A 113 7.67 3.28 -11.19
N TYR A 114 8.27 2.97 -10.06
CA TYR A 114 7.53 2.74 -8.81
C TYR A 114 6.99 4.02 -8.17
N GLY A 115 7.53 5.20 -8.51
CA GLY A 115 7.05 6.49 -8.04
C GLY A 115 5.68 6.81 -8.63
N GLU A 116 5.50 6.60 -9.92
CA GLU A 116 4.22 6.77 -10.61
C GLU A 116 3.15 5.85 -10.03
N THR A 117 3.46 4.55 -9.91
CA THR A 117 2.55 3.58 -9.29
C THR A 117 2.18 3.95 -7.85
N ALA A 118 3.15 4.44 -7.07
CA ALA A 118 2.89 4.87 -5.69
C ALA A 118 1.98 6.10 -5.65
N ASN A 119 2.18 7.07 -6.54
CA ASN A 119 1.36 8.27 -6.65
C ASN A 119 -0.08 7.95 -7.08
N GLU A 120 -0.23 7.10 -8.10
CA GLU A 120 -1.54 6.64 -8.57
C GLU A 120 -2.32 5.97 -7.44
N LYS A 121 -1.71 5.03 -6.73
CA LYS A 121 -2.34 4.33 -5.61
C LYS A 121 -2.64 5.23 -4.42
N ALA A 122 -1.79 6.21 -4.13
CA ALA A 122 -2.07 7.20 -3.08
C ALA A 122 -3.28 8.07 -3.45
N ASN A 123 -3.36 8.55 -4.69
CA ASN A 123 -4.47 9.37 -5.17
C ASN A 123 -5.79 8.59 -5.22
N GLU A 124 -5.76 7.34 -5.67
CA GLU A 124 -6.92 6.44 -5.66
C GLU A 124 -7.46 6.26 -4.23
N LEU A 125 -6.58 6.01 -3.26
CA LEU A 125 -6.96 5.85 -1.86
C LEU A 125 -7.50 7.15 -1.24
N LEU A 126 -6.90 8.30 -1.55
CA LEU A 126 -7.41 9.61 -1.11
C LEU A 126 -8.79 9.92 -1.71
N PHE A 127 -9.01 9.57 -2.96
CA PHE A 127 -10.33 9.67 -3.60
C PHE A 127 -11.39 8.82 -2.88
N HIS A 128 -11.07 7.56 -2.56
CA HIS A 128 -11.96 6.69 -1.81
C HIS A 128 -12.22 7.19 -0.38
N LEU A 129 -11.21 7.78 0.26
CA LEU A 129 -11.35 8.45 1.54
C LEU A 129 -12.37 9.61 1.48
N GLY A 130 -12.23 10.46 0.46
CA GLY A 130 -13.18 11.55 0.22
C GLY A 130 -14.59 11.05 -0.07
N LEU A 131 -14.71 10.03 -0.92
CA LEU A 131 -15.99 9.42 -1.26
C LEU A 131 -16.68 8.80 -0.05
N ALA A 132 -15.94 8.07 0.79
CA ALA A 132 -16.47 7.52 2.05
C ALA A 132 -16.96 8.63 2.97
N THR A 133 -16.18 9.69 3.15
CA THR A 133 -16.58 10.84 3.97
C THR A 133 -17.87 11.48 3.46
N VAL A 134 -17.97 11.74 2.16
CA VAL A 134 -19.19 12.32 1.55
C VAL A 134 -20.39 11.38 1.72
N SER A 135 -20.21 10.08 1.54
CA SER A 135 -21.27 9.08 1.71
C SER A 135 -21.80 9.05 3.15
N ILE A 136 -20.91 9.12 4.15
CA ILE A 136 -21.29 9.15 5.55
C ILE A 136 -22.02 10.43 5.90
N VAL A 137 -21.51 11.59 5.45
CA VAL A 137 -22.16 12.89 5.66
C VAL A 137 -23.56 12.91 5.03
N ALA A 138 -23.71 12.37 3.82
CA ALA A 138 -24.99 12.25 3.16
C ALA A 138 -25.96 11.33 3.93
N LEU A 139 -25.47 10.19 4.43
CA LEU A 139 -26.28 9.27 5.25
C LEU A 139 -26.80 9.98 6.51
N VAL A 140 -25.92 10.69 7.24
CA VAL A 140 -26.30 11.44 8.46
C VAL A 140 -27.24 12.57 8.12
N PHE A 141 -27.09 13.23 6.97
CA PHE A 141 -28.00 14.25 6.50
C PHE A 141 -29.43 13.74 6.36
N PHE A 142 -29.60 12.56 5.78
CA PHE A 142 -30.93 11.96 5.60
C PHE A 142 -31.48 11.30 6.86
N ALA A 143 -30.60 10.76 7.72
CA ALA A 143 -31.01 10.02 8.90
C ALA A 143 -31.32 10.91 10.12
N ILE A 144 -30.52 11.96 10.34
CA ILE A 144 -30.60 12.80 11.56
C ILE A 144 -30.96 14.25 11.17
N GLY A 145 -30.18 14.86 10.31
CA GLY A 145 -30.45 16.23 9.87
C GLY A 145 -29.27 16.95 9.25
N TRP A 146 -29.53 18.10 8.61
CA TRP A 146 -28.48 18.82 7.87
C TRP A 146 -27.43 19.50 8.78
N ARG A 147 -27.80 19.88 10.01
CA ARG A 147 -26.92 20.54 10.98
C ARG A 147 -25.97 19.54 11.63
N GLU A 148 -26.50 18.40 11.97
CA GLU A 148 -25.79 17.27 12.52
C GLU A 148 -24.79 16.75 11.47
N SER A 149 -25.17 16.70 10.20
CA SER A 149 -24.28 16.32 9.11
C SER A 149 -23.11 17.27 8.92
N ILE A 150 -23.28 18.60 9.15
CA ILE A 150 -22.16 19.55 9.13
C ILE A 150 -21.19 19.26 10.29
N VAL A 151 -21.68 18.89 11.47
CA VAL A 151 -20.81 18.51 12.59
C VAL A 151 -19.97 17.30 12.21
N VAL A 152 -20.58 16.26 11.63
CA VAL A 152 -19.87 15.07 11.16
C VAL A 152 -18.84 15.42 10.07
N ALA A 153 -19.21 16.29 9.12
CA ALA A 153 -18.32 16.76 8.06
C ALA A 153 -17.05 17.46 8.57
N VAL A 154 -17.13 18.07 9.77
CA VAL A 154 -15.96 18.69 10.42
C VAL A 154 -15.20 17.68 11.27
N VAL A 155 -15.89 16.81 11.99
CA VAL A 155 -15.31 15.83 12.92
C VAL A 155 -14.43 14.82 12.18
N ILE A 156 -14.87 14.31 11.02
CA ILE A 156 -14.11 13.33 10.24
C ILE A 156 -12.73 13.85 9.84
N PRO A 157 -12.60 14.99 9.16
CA PRO A 157 -11.28 15.53 8.80
C PRO A 157 -10.40 15.83 10.01
N VAL A 158 -10.97 16.33 11.10
CA VAL A 158 -10.21 16.63 12.33
C VAL A 158 -9.61 15.34 12.90
N THR A 159 -10.38 14.27 12.98
CA THR A 159 -9.89 12.97 13.49
C THR A 159 -8.80 12.39 12.57
N ILE A 160 -9.00 12.49 11.26
CA ILE A 160 -7.99 12.04 10.28
C ILE A 160 -6.69 12.82 10.43
N LEU A 161 -6.76 14.16 10.53
CA LEU A 161 -5.57 15.00 10.69
C LEU A 161 -4.83 14.70 12.00
N LEU A 162 -5.55 14.49 13.10
CA LEU A 162 -4.95 14.06 14.37
C LEU A 162 -4.27 12.70 14.27
N THR A 163 -4.88 11.77 13.53
CA THR A 163 -4.27 10.44 13.28
C THR A 163 -3.01 10.55 12.44
N LEU A 164 -3.02 11.38 11.40
CA LEU A 164 -1.82 11.65 10.58
C LEU A 164 -0.71 12.32 11.41
N PHE A 165 -1.07 13.24 12.29
CA PHE A 165 -0.13 13.87 13.22
C PHE A 165 0.51 12.84 14.17
N ALA A 166 -0.28 11.91 14.70
CA ALA A 166 0.25 10.81 15.52
C ALA A 166 1.17 9.88 14.73
N ALA A 167 0.78 9.53 13.50
CA ALA A 167 1.61 8.71 12.61
C ALA A 167 2.97 9.39 12.35
N TRP A 168 2.97 10.70 12.15
CA TRP A 168 4.19 11.48 11.99
C TRP A 168 5.09 11.45 13.24
N ILE A 169 4.52 11.64 14.46
CA ILE A 169 5.26 11.54 15.72
C ILE A 169 5.86 10.15 15.92
N MET A 170 5.10 9.10 15.57
CA MET A 170 5.56 7.71 15.66
C MET A 170 6.59 7.33 14.60
N GLY A 171 6.93 8.23 13.66
CA GLY A 171 7.90 8.00 12.60
C GLY A 171 7.37 7.11 11.47
N TYR A 172 6.06 6.88 11.37
CA TYR A 172 5.48 6.16 10.25
C TYR A 172 5.41 7.03 9.00
N THR A 173 5.73 6.42 7.86
CA THR A 173 5.56 7.06 6.55
C THR A 173 4.18 6.77 5.99
N LEU A 174 3.61 7.75 5.28
CA LEU A 174 2.41 7.53 4.50
C LEU A 174 2.73 6.61 3.32
N ASN A 175 2.29 5.38 3.42
CA ASN A 175 2.40 4.38 2.38
C ASN A 175 1.02 3.77 2.11
N ARG A 176 0.92 2.91 1.10
CA ARG A 176 -0.33 2.23 0.74
C ARG A 176 -0.99 1.53 1.92
N VAL A 177 -0.20 0.89 2.79
CA VAL A 177 -0.70 0.15 3.94
C VAL A 177 -1.24 1.08 5.02
N SER A 178 -0.54 2.20 5.30
CA SER A 178 -1.00 3.23 6.23
C SER A 178 -2.29 3.91 5.77
N LEU A 179 -2.38 4.22 4.46
CA LEU A 179 -3.59 4.80 3.87
C LEU A 179 -4.76 3.83 3.90
N PHE A 180 -4.53 2.56 3.61
CA PHE A 180 -5.54 1.52 3.75
C PHE A 180 -6.05 1.41 5.20
N ALA A 181 -5.12 1.42 6.18
CA ALA A 181 -5.48 1.44 7.59
C ALA A 181 -6.35 2.64 7.94
N LEU A 182 -6.07 3.79 7.38
CA LEU A 182 -6.82 5.02 7.61
C LEU A 182 -8.24 4.93 7.04
N ILE A 183 -8.40 4.42 5.81
CA ILE A 183 -9.71 4.20 5.18
C ILE A 183 -10.53 3.18 5.97
N PHE A 184 -9.91 2.06 6.34
CA PHE A 184 -10.54 1.05 7.17
C PHE A 184 -11.01 1.62 8.50
N SER A 185 -10.19 2.47 9.12
CA SER A 185 -10.51 3.10 10.40
C SER A 185 -11.68 4.08 10.31
N ILE A 186 -11.90 4.77 9.18
CA ILE A 186 -12.97 5.76 9.04
C ILE A 186 -14.34 5.18 9.35
N GLY A 187 -14.63 3.98 8.84
CA GLY A 187 -15.91 3.30 9.11
C GLY A 187 -16.18 3.05 10.59
N ILE A 188 -15.10 2.93 11.39
CA ILE A 188 -15.20 2.70 12.83
C ILE A 188 -15.12 4.02 13.61
N LEU A 189 -14.31 4.98 13.11
CA LEU A 189 -14.06 6.27 13.75
C LEU A 189 -15.30 7.15 13.85
N VAL A 190 -16.16 7.08 12.84
CA VAL A 190 -17.33 7.95 12.74
C VAL A 190 -18.43 7.51 13.70
N ASP A 191 -18.42 6.25 14.07
CA ASP A 191 -19.44 5.65 14.96
C ASP A 191 -19.51 6.34 16.33
N ASP A 192 -18.37 6.61 16.96
CA ASP A 192 -18.32 7.30 18.25
C ASP A 192 -18.97 8.68 18.18
N ALA A 193 -18.67 9.44 17.13
CA ALA A 193 -19.23 10.77 16.94
C ALA A 193 -20.72 10.74 16.61
N ILE A 194 -21.19 9.78 15.80
CA ILE A 194 -22.59 9.61 15.44
C ILE A 194 -23.42 9.28 16.66
N VAL A 195 -22.94 8.34 17.50
CA VAL A 195 -23.64 7.97 18.75
C VAL A 195 -23.78 9.17 19.68
N VAL A 196 -22.73 9.98 19.83
CA VAL A 196 -22.77 11.20 20.65
C VAL A 196 -23.73 12.23 20.06
N ILE A 197 -23.71 12.46 18.75
CA ILE A 197 -24.59 13.41 18.04
C ILE A 197 -26.05 13.00 18.21
N GLU A 198 -26.35 11.75 17.92
CA GLU A 198 -27.71 11.21 18.04
C GLU A 198 -28.23 11.33 19.48
N ASN A 199 -27.42 10.96 20.46
CA ASN A 199 -27.82 11.05 21.86
C ASN A 199 -28.04 12.49 22.31
N ILE A 200 -27.21 13.44 21.89
CA ILE A 200 -27.44 14.88 22.15
C ILE A 200 -28.74 15.36 21.48
N ALA A 201 -28.97 14.99 20.22
CA ALA A 201 -30.20 15.35 19.51
C ALA A 201 -31.43 14.78 20.21
N ARG A 202 -31.36 13.53 20.66
CA ARG A 202 -32.41 12.86 21.46
C ARG A 202 -32.71 13.58 22.77
N HIS A 203 -31.69 13.96 23.55
CA HIS A 203 -31.86 14.71 24.80
C HIS A 203 -32.41 16.12 24.57
N TRP A 204 -32.06 16.76 23.47
CA TRP A 204 -32.64 18.08 23.13
C TRP A 204 -34.13 18.00 22.76
N ALA A 205 -34.60 16.87 22.27
CA ALA A 205 -36.01 16.62 21.97
C ALA A 205 -36.85 16.27 23.22
N MET A 206 -36.21 15.92 24.34
CA MET A 206 -36.95 15.63 25.59
C MET A 206 -37.54 16.90 26.17
N PRO A 207 -38.83 16.87 26.63
CA PRO A 207 -39.50 18.01 27.29
C PRO A 207 -38.97 18.15 28.72
N ASP A 208 -37.84 18.80 28.88
CA ASP A 208 -37.19 19.03 30.18
C ASP A 208 -36.80 20.51 30.27
N GLU A 209 -36.85 21.11 31.48
CA GLU A 209 -36.52 22.51 31.71
C GLU A 209 -34.99 22.79 31.70
N GLU A 210 -34.17 21.77 31.56
CA GLU A 210 -32.73 21.91 31.57
C GLU A 210 -32.19 22.69 30.35
N SER A 211 -31.11 23.42 30.57
CA SER A 211 -30.44 24.13 29.49
C SER A 211 -29.88 23.15 28.46
N ARG A 212 -29.79 23.56 27.18
CA ARG A 212 -29.23 22.72 26.09
C ARG A 212 -27.82 22.25 26.39
N VAL A 213 -27.01 23.03 27.08
CA VAL A 213 -25.66 22.66 27.49
C VAL A 213 -25.69 21.51 28.49
N GLN A 214 -26.57 21.60 29.51
CA GLN A 214 -26.72 20.53 30.52
C GLN A 214 -27.23 19.23 29.89
N LYS A 215 -28.22 19.33 28.98
CA LYS A 215 -28.71 18.16 28.22
C LYS A 215 -27.60 17.52 27.38
N ALA A 216 -26.74 18.32 26.74
CA ALA A 216 -25.60 17.81 25.97
C ALA A 216 -24.56 17.12 26.87
N ILE A 217 -24.25 17.70 28.05
CA ILE A 217 -23.34 17.07 29.03
C ILE A 217 -23.91 15.74 29.52
N ARG A 218 -25.21 15.67 29.85
CA ARG A 218 -25.88 14.45 30.29
C ARG A 218 -25.87 13.39 29.19
N ALA A 219 -26.16 13.79 27.95
CA ALA A 219 -26.11 12.89 26.78
C ALA A 219 -24.73 12.26 26.61
N VAL A 220 -23.65 13.06 26.67
CA VAL A 220 -22.28 12.57 26.57
C VAL A 220 -21.92 11.64 27.74
N ALA A 221 -22.35 11.99 28.97
CA ALA A 221 -22.07 11.15 30.13
C ALA A 221 -22.78 9.78 30.05
N GLU A 222 -23.97 9.72 29.44
CA GLU A 222 -24.71 8.46 29.24
C GLU A 222 -23.98 7.49 28.30
N VAL A 223 -23.45 7.98 27.20
CA VAL A 223 -22.78 7.15 26.19
C VAL A 223 -21.26 7.02 26.40
N GLY A 224 -20.65 7.85 27.25
CA GLY A 224 -19.22 7.89 27.47
C GLY A 224 -18.61 6.56 27.90
N ASN A 225 -19.16 5.92 28.92
CA ASN A 225 -18.66 4.62 29.40
C ASN A 225 -18.78 3.51 28.36
N PRO A 226 -19.91 3.28 27.67
CA PRO A 226 -20.01 2.32 26.59
C PRO A 226 -19.01 2.58 25.47
N THR A 227 -18.81 3.84 25.08
CA THR A 227 -17.87 4.23 24.03
C THR A 227 -16.42 3.96 24.43
N ILE A 228 -16.02 4.25 25.69
CA ILE A 228 -14.67 3.90 26.19
C ILE A 228 -14.43 2.40 26.08
N VAL A 229 -15.36 1.59 26.55
CA VAL A 229 -15.21 0.13 26.51
C VAL A 229 -15.14 -0.38 25.06
N ALA A 230 -15.98 0.15 24.17
CA ALA A 230 -15.96 -0.20 22.76
C ALA A 230 -14.61 0.15 22.11
N THR A 231 -14.13 1.37 22.29
CA THR A 231 -12.83 1.83 21.78
C THR A 231 -11.68 0.97 22.29
N LEU A 232 -11.62 0.69 23.58
CA LEU A 232 -10.58 -0.17 24.18
C LEU A 232 -10.67 -1.60 23.67
N THR A 233 -11.87 -2.12 23.44
CA THR A 233 -12.06 -3.47 22.89
C THR A 233 -11.53 -3.57 21.47
N VAL A 234 -11.79 -2.58 20.60
CA VAL A 234 -11.25 -2.54 19.24
C VAL A 234 -9.73 -2.41 19.26
N VAL A 235 -9.18 -1.53 20.09
CA VAL A 235 -7.72 -1.39 20.26
C VAL A 235 -7.11 -2.72 20.70
N ALA A 236 -7.69 -3.38 21.71
CA ALA A 236 -7.22 -4.67 22.20
C ALA A 236 -7.29 -5.77 21.13
N ALA A 237 -8.31 -5.76 20.28
CA ALA A 237 -8.44 -6.70 19.17
C ALA A 237 -7.37 -6.49 18.07
N LEU A 238 -6.89 -5.25 17.89
CA LEU A 238 -5.84 -4.91 16.92
C LEU A 238 -4.42 -5.17 17.44
N LEU A 239 -4.21 -5.15 18.76
CA LEU A 239 -2.89 -5.32 19.37
C LEU A 239 -2.14 -6.60 18.92
N PRO A 240 -2.75 -7.78 18.76
CA PRO A 240 -2.05 -8.97 18.32
C PRO A 240 -1.32 -8.80 16.98
N MET A 241 -1.84 -7.95 16.09
CA MET A 241 -1.20 -7.69 14.78
C MET A 241 0.15 -6.94 14.91
N LEU A 242 0.42 -6.26 16.03
CA LEU A 242 1.72 -5.62 16.29
C LEU A 242 2.83 -6.64 16.55
N PHE A 243 2.47 -7.84 17.00
CA PHE A 243 3.42 -8.91 17.33
C PHE A 243 3.73 -9.85 16.16
N VAL A 244 3.25 -9.53 14.96
CA VAL A 244 3.60 -10.29 13.76
C VAL A 244 5.10 -10.14 13.49
N SER A 245 5.83 -11.26 13.52
CA SER A 245 7.27 -11.32 13.33
C SER A 245 7.66 -11.60 11.86
N GLY A 246 8.95 -11.49 11.54
CA GLY A 246 9.51 -11.74 10.22
C GLY A 246 9.32 -10.60 9.23
N LEU A 247 9.47 -10.89 7.95
CA LEU A 247 9.42 -9.89 6.87
C LEU A 247 8.07 -9.14 6.79
N MET A 248 6.99 -9.77 7.27
CA MET A 248 5.65 -9.19 7.24
C MET A 248 5.39 -8.20 8.38
N GLY A 249 6.14 -8.28 9.48
CA GLY A 249 5.99 -7.40 10.64
C GLY A 249 6.02 -5.91 10.28
N PRO A 250 7.08 -5.40 9.65
CA PRO A 250 7.18 -3.99 9.25
C PRO A 250 6.08 -3.53 8.27
N TYR A 251 5.52 -4.44 7.48
CA TYR A 251 4.41 -4.13 6.57
C TYR A 251 3.07 -4.09 7.27
N MET A 252 2.84 -4.94 8.26
CA MET A 252 1.55 -5.06 8.93
C MET A 252 1.42 -4.16 10.17
N SER A 253 2.52 -3.81 10.84
CA SER A 253 2.50 -2.98 12.05
C SER A 253 1.89 -1.58 11.89
N PRO A 254 1.99 -0.89 10.74
CA PRO A 254 1.33 0.40 10.56
C PRO A 254 -0.21 0.34 10.64
N ILE A 255 -0.82 -0.82 10.34
CA ILE A 255 -2.28 -0.98 10.37
C ILE A 255 -2.80 -0.85 11.81
N PRO A 256 -2.42 -1.72 12.75
CA PRO A 256 -2.93 -1.62 14.11
C PRO A 256 -2.45 -0.37 14.84
N ALA A 257 -1.26 0.14 14.55
CA ALA A 257 -0.75 1.36 15.17
C ALA A 257 -1.60 2.58 14.78
N ASN A 258 -1.80 2.80 13.48
CA ASN A 258 -2.60 3.93 12.98
C ASN A 258 -4.08 3.77 13.34
N ALA A 259 -4.65 2.57 13.22
CA ALA A 259 -6.04 2.34 13.57
C ALA A 259 -6.30 2.53 15.08
N SER A 260 -5.40 2.05 15.94
CA SER A 260 -5.52 2.27 17.38
C SER A 260 -5.39 3.75 17.77
N ALA A 261 -4.42 4.47 17.18
CA ALA A 261 -4.27 5.90 17.38
C ALA A 261 -5.53 6.65 16.92
N ALA A 262 -6.04 6.30 15.75
CA ALA A 262 -7.26 6.86 15.19
C ALA A 262 -8.46 6.67 16.12
N MET A 263 -8.65 5.47 16.67
CA MET A 263 -9.72 5.16 17.61
C MET A 263 -9.63 5.99 18.89
N ILE A 264 -8.43 6.13 19.45
CA ILE A 264 -8.21 6.96 20.64
C ILE A 264 -8.56 8.42 20.37
N PHE A 265 -8.09 8.97 19.22
CA PHE A 265 -8.42 10.35 18.84
C PHE A 265 -9.90 10.54 18.53
N SER A 266 -10.55 9.56 17.88
CA SER A 266 -11.98 9.58 17.63
C SER A 266 -12.78 9.75 18.92
N PHE A 267 -12.46 8.97 19.93
CA PHE A 267 -13.08 9.07 21.23
C PHE A 267 -12.93 10.49 21.82
N PHE A 268 -11.71 11.05 21.83
CA PHE A 268 -11.52 12.42 22.34
C PHE A 268 -12.26 13.48 21.53
N VAL A 269 -12.27 13.36 20.21
CA VAL A 269 -13.01 14.25 19.31
C VAL A 269 -14.52 14.11 19.56
N ALA A 270 -15.02 12.88 19.71
CA ALA A 270 -16.43 12.62 19.97
C ALA A 270 -16.90 13.20 21.32
N VAL A 271 -16.09 13.12 22.36
CA VAL A 271 -16.48 13.57 23.72
C VAL A 271 -16.23 15.08 23.93
N ILE A 272 -15.23 15.67 23.27
CA ILE A 272 -14.83 17.07 23.50
C ILE A 272 -15.32 17.97 22.36
N ILE A 273 -14.93 17.66 21.12
CA ILE A 273 -15.16 18.54 19.97
C ILE A 273 -16.61 18.45 19.49
N THR A 274 -17.14 17.23 19.40
CA THR A 274 -18.50 17.02 18.88
C THR A 274 -19.57 17.73 19.70
N PRO A 275 -19.64 17.65 21.04
CA PRO A 275 -20.64 18.38 21.82
C PRO A 275 -20.50 19.89 21.68
N TRP A 276 -19.26 20.40 21.61
CA TRP A 276 -19.02 21.82 21.41
C TRP A 276 -19.53 22.30 20.05
N LEU A 277 -19.24 21.53 18.97
CA LEU A 277 -19.77 21.83 17.65
C LEU A 277 -21.30 21.75 17.61
N MET A 278 -21.89 20.72 18.22
CA MET A 278 -23.34 20.58 18.32
C MET A 278 -23.99 21.80 18.97
N ILE A 279 -23.46 22.29 20.08
CA ILE A 279 -23.98 23.48 20.77
C ILE A 279 -23.85 24.74 19.86
N LYS A 280 -22.75 24.87 19.13
CA LYS A 280 -22.49 26.04 18.28
C LYS A 280 -23.32 26.04 16.99
N ILE A 281 -23.48 24.89 16.34
CA ILE A 281 -24.08 24.75 15.00
C ILE A 281 -25.57 24.40 15.12
N ALA A 282 -25.90 23.36 15.88
CA ALA A 282 -27.26 22.87 16.01
C ALA A 282 -28.04 23.52 17.17
N GLY A 283 -27.36 24.04 18.18
CA GLY A 283 -27.97 24.61 19.39
C GLY A 283 -28.82 25.88 19.20
N ARG A 284 -28.79 26.53 18.03
CA ARG A 284 -29.59 27.74 17.70
C ARG A 284 -30.92 27.43 17.01
N ALA A 285 -31.19 26.17 16.69
CA ALA A 285 -32.47 25.81 16.09
C ALA A 285 -33.57 25.70 17.17
N PRO A 286 -34.83 26.08 16.85
CA PRO A 286 -35.95 25.51 17.57
C PRO A 286 -35.81 23.98 17.49
N ALA A 287 -36.04 23.28 18.60
CA ALA A 287 -36.12 21.83 18.58
C ALA A 287 -37.02 21.48 17.39
N HIS A 288 -36.45 20.78 16.39
CA HIS A 288 -37.30 20.25 15.35
C HIS A 288 -38.26 19.33 16.09
N ASP A 289 -39.49 19.76 16.15
CA ASP A 289 -40.63 18.96 16.55
C ASP A 289 -40.73 17.83 15.52
N HIS A 290 -39.95 16.80 15.70
CA HIS A 290 -40.26 15.50 15.14
C HIS A 290 -41.46 15.08 15.94
N GLY A 291 -42.60 15.71 15.55
CA GLY A 291 -43.88 15.73 16.20
C GLY A 291 -44.21 14.40 16.82
N GLY A 292 -44.50 14.46 18.10
CA GLY A 292 -44.81 13.36 18.98
C GLY A 292 -45.76 12.29 18.44
N GLU A 293 -45.22 11.51 17.57
CA GLU A 293 -45.58 10.12 17.40
C GLU A 293 -44.23 9.40 17.46
N ALA A 294 -44.09 8.53 18.46
CA ALA A 294 -43.08 7.48 18.41
C ALA A 294 -43.27 6.80 17.06
N HIS A 295 -42.55 7.33 16.04
CA HIS A 295 -42.50 6.69 14.75
C HIS A 295 -41.88 5.33 15.04
N HIS A 296 -42.74 4.35 15.19
CA HIS A 296 -42.37 2.96 15.00
C HIS A 296 -41.65 2.94 13.65
N GLY A 297 -40.33 3.00 13.70
CA GLY A 297 -39.37 3.31 12.66
C GLY A 297 -39.94 3.02 11.29
N GLY A 298 -40.02 4.00 10.42
CA GLY A 298 -40.62 3.94 9.09
C GLY A 298 -40.65 2.56 8.41
N PHE A 299 -40.35 2.44 7.14
CA PHE A 299 -40.29 1.16 6.43
C PHE A 299 -39.31 0.17 7.09
N LEU A 300 -38.11 0.64 7.48
CA LEU A 300 -37.08 -0.16 8.16
C LEU A 300 -37.53 -0.65 9.55
N GLY A 301 -38.21 0.16 10.35
CA GLY A 301 -38.72 -0.26 11.66
C GLY A 301 -39.84 -1.28 11.54
N ARG A 302 -40.67 -1.21 10.49
CA ARG A 302 -41.66 -2.24 10.20
C ARG A 302 -41.00 -3.57 9.83
N ILE A 303 -39.95 -3.58 9.03
CA ILE A 303 -39.18 -4.78 8.69
C ILE A 303 -38.53 -5.34 9.96
N TYR A 304 -37.87 -4.49 10.75
CA TYR A 304 -37.22 -4.90 12.00
C TYR A 304 -38.24 -5.53 12.97
N THR A 305 -39.37 -4.86 13.21
CA THR A 305 -40.39 -5.39 14.10
C THR A 305 -41.04 -6.66 13.57
N ALA A 306 -41.23 -6.79 12.24
CA ALA A 306 -41.73 -8.01 11.63
C ALA A 306 -40.80 -9.21 11.83
N VAL A 307 -39.49 -9.00 11.77
CA VAL A 307 -38.47 -10.04 11.97
C VAL A 307 -38.23 -10.28 13.48
N ALA A 308 -38.04 -9.23 14.27
CA ALA A 308 -37.65 -9.33 15.67
C ALA A 308 -38.83 -9.83 16.56
N ARG A 309 -40.06 -9.43 16.26
CA ARG A 309 -41.23 -9.77 17.07
C ARG A 309 -41.47 -11.27 17.23
N PRO A 310 -41.48 -12.11 16.15
CA PRO A 310 -41.66 -13.56 16.31
C PRO A 310 -40.48 -14.21 17.04
N LEU A 311 -39.25 -13.67 16.82
CA LEU A 311 -38.02 -14.17 17.45
C LEU A 311 -38.01 -13.94 18.96
N LEU A 312 -38.45 -12.77 19.41
CA LEU A 312 -38.43 -12.40 20.81
C LEU A 312 -39.66 -12.93 21.58
N ARG A 313 -40.77 -13.17 20.87
CA ARG A 313 -42.04 -13.57 21.52
C ARG A 313 -42.11 -15.06 21.86
N THR A 314 -41.43 -15.92 21.12
CA THR A 314 -41.51 -17.38 21.32
C THR A 314 -40.10 -17.95 21.60
N LYS A 315 -39.99 -18.70 22.74
CA LYS A 315 -38.74 -19.39 23.10
C LYS A 315 -38.24 -20.34 21.98
N SER A 316 -39.16 -21.00 21.27
CA SER A 316 -38.82 -21.85 20.13
C SER A 316 -38.31 -21.08 18.94
N GLY A 317 -38.86 -19.90 18.61
CA GLY A 317 -38.39 -19.04 17.52
C GLY A 317 -36.97 -18.50 17.80
N SER A 318 -36.71 -18.08 19.04
CA SER A 318 -35.39 -17.66 19.49
C SER A 318 -34.35 -18.78 19.38
N LEU A 319 -34.72 -20.00 19.82
CA LEU A 319 -33.83 -21.18 19.78
C LEU A 319 -33.53 -21.58 18.33
N VAL A 320 -34.54 -21.62 17.47
CA VAL A 320 -34.36 -21.95 16.02
C VAL A 320 -33.45 -20.93 15.35
N PHE A 321 -33.63 -19.64 15.63
CA PHE A 321 -32.75 -18.59 15.08
C PHE A 321 -31.31 -18.76 15.57
N LEU A 322 -31.12 -19.03 16.85
CA LEU A 322 -29.78 -19.24 17.45
C LEU A 322 -29.09 -20.47 16.82
N LEU A 323 -29.83 -21.57 16.65
CA LEU A 323 -29.30 -22.76 15.99
C LEU A 323 -28.97 -22.55 14.53
N LEU A 324 -29.80 -21.78 13.82
CA LEU A 324 -29.54 -21.43 12.42
C LEU A 324 -28.30 -20.53 12.29
N ALA A 325 -28.17 -19.53 13.15
CA ALA A 325 -26.99 -18.66 13.19
C ALA A 325 -25.72 -19.45 13.55
N ALA A 326 -25.80 -20.35 14.53
CA ALA A 326 -24.71 -21.24 14.89
C ALA A 326 -24.34 -22.18 13.73
N ALA A 327 -25.32 -22.82 13.10
CA ALA A 327 -25.11 -23.71 11.96
C ALA A 327 -24.45 -22.97 10.78
N LEU A 328 -24.87 -21.73 10.50
CA LEU A 328 -24.27 -20.89 9.45
C LEU A 328 -22.83 -20.51 9.81
N SER A 329 -22.56 -20.15 11.08
CA SER A 329 -21.22 -19.79 11.55
C SER A 329 -20.26 -20.98 11.51
N PHE A 330 -20.67 -22.14 12.00
CA PHE A 330 -19.87 -23.36 11.95
C PHE A 330 -19.74 -23.91 10.52
N GLY A 331 -20.78 -23.76 9.70
CA GLY A 331 -20.73 -24.12 8.28
C GLY A 331 -19.71 -23.25 7.51
N SER A 332 -19.65 -21.95 7.78
CA SER A 332 -18.65 -21.07 7.17
C SER A 332 -17.21 -21.41 7.61
N LEU A 333 -17.05 -21.85 8.88
CA LEU A 333 -15.76 -22.35 9.35
C LEU A 333 -15.36 -23.68 8.63
N GLY A 334 -16.35 -24.51 8.28
CA GLY A 334 -16.16 -25.69 7.45
C GLY A 334 -15.59 -25.38 6.08
N ALA A 335 -16.02 -24.26 5.45
CA ALA A 335 -15.50 -23.83 4.14
C ALA A 335 -14.01 -23.45 4.17
N LEU A 336 -13.48 -23.03 5.32
CA LEU A 336 -12.03 -22.85 5.52
C LEU A 336 -11.30 -24.21 5.58
N TYR A 337 -11.91 -25.18 6.21
CA TYR A 337 -11.34 -26.53 6.32
C TYR A 337 -11.32 -27.26 4.96
N THR A 338 -12.38 -27.15 4.17
CA THR A 338 -12.47 -27.73 2.81
C THR A 338 -11.61 -26.99 1.79
N ARG A 339 -10.99 -25.87 2.16
CA ARG A 339 -10.19 -24.97 1.29
C ARG A 339 -10.96 -24.32 0.15
N ASP A 340 -12.28 -24.31 0.22
CA ASP A 340 -13.12 -23.54 -0.72
C ASP A 340 -12.86 -22.04 -0.59
N VAL A 341 -12.49 -21.60 0.63
CA VAL A 341 -12.00 -20.24 0.90
C VAL A 341 -10.48 -20.28 1.08
N THR A 342 -9.76 -19.71 0.13
CA THR A 342 -8.30 -19.61 0.19
C THR A 342 -7.87 -18.43 1.06
N VAL A 343 -7.11 -18.68 2.11
CA VAL A 343 -6.51 -17.63 2.94
C VAL A 343 -5.23 -17.15 2.27
N LYS A 344 -5.20 -15.89 1.84
CA LYS A 344 -4.00 -15.22 1.31
C LYS A 344 -3.61 -14.10 2.26
N LEU A 345 -2.33 -14.04 2.63
CA LEU A 345 -1.82 -13.02 3.57
C LEU A 345 -1.84 -11.61 2.97
N LEU A 346 -1.59 -11.50 1.68
CA LEU A 346 -1.60 -10.22 0.97
C LEU A 346 -2.42 -10.34 -0.31
N PRO A 347 -3.20 -9.31 -0.64
CA PRO A 347 -3.81 -9.24 -1.96
C PRO A 347 -2.72 -9.14 -3.03
N PHE A 348 -2.97 -9.73 -4.20
CA PHE A 348 -2.11 -9.55 -5.35
C PHE A 348 -2.08 -8.06 -5.73
N ASP A 349 -0.86 -7.56 -5.97
CA ASP A 349 -0.64 -6.25 -6.53
C ASP A 349 -0.58 -6.41 -8.06
N ASN A 350 -1.44 -5.70 -8.76
CA ASN A 350 -1.36 -5.63 -10.21
C ASN A 350 -0.13 -4.79 -10.56
N LYS A 351 0.92 -5.48 -10.99
CA LYS A 351 2.12 -4.83 -11.54
C LYS A 351 1.95 -4.74 -13.04
N SER A 352 2.37 -3.64 -13.62
CA SER A 352 2.40 -3.42 -15.08
C SER A 352 3.49 -4.24 -15.77
N GLU A 353 4.06 -5.23 -15.07
CA GLU A 353 5.17 -6.06 -15.55
C GLU A 353 4.87 -7.54 -15.35
N LEU A 354 5.26 -8.34 -16.33
CA LEU A 354 5.30 -9.78 -16.25
C LEU A 354 6.77 -10.23 -16.32
N SER A 355 7.23 -10.98 -15.32
CA SER A 355 8.56 -11.59 -15.33
C SER A 355 8.42 -13.06 -15.68
N VAL A 356 9.04 -13.47 -16.78
CA VAL A 356 9.14 -14.88 -17.18
C VAL A 356 10.57 -15.32 -16.94
N VAL A 357 10.76 -16.32 -16.09
CA VAL A 357 12.06 -16.92 -15.81
C VAL A 357 12.09 -18.27 -16.52
N ILE A 358 13.10 -18.48 -17.37
CA ILE A 358 13.32 -19.73 -18.10
C ILE A 358 14.66 -20.27 -17.69
N ASP A 359 14.65 -21.41 -16.99
CA ASP A 359 15.85 -22.13 -16.61
C ASP A 359 16.15 -23.19 -17.67
N LEU A 360 17.35 -23.12 -18.23
CA LEU A 360 17.87 -24.10 -19.18
C LEU A 360 18.82 -25.08 -18.48
N PRO A 361 19.08 -26.25 -19.07
CA PRO A 361 20.03 -27.20 -18.52
C PRO A 361 21.42 -26.57 -18.32
N GLU A 362 22.12 -27.02 -17.27
CA GLU A 362 23.48 -26.56 -17.00
C GLU A 362 24.38 -26.78 -18.22
N GLY A 363 25.20 -25.76 -18.56
CA GLY A 363 26.08 -25.80 -19.73
C GLY A 363 25.46 -25.23 -21.00
N SER A 364 24.22 -24.76 -20.97
CA SER A 364 23.62 -24.05 -22.11
C SER A 364 24.33 -22.74 -22.39
N SER A 365 24.61 -22.42 -23.67
CA SER A 365 25.23 -21.15 -24.02
C SER A 365 24.26 -19.99 -23.91
N VAL A 366 24.79 -18.76 -23.73
CA VAL A 366 23.97 -17.54 -23.62
C VAL A 366 23.17 -17.28 -24.91
N GLU A 367 23.74 -17.69 -26.08
CA GLU A 367 23.07 -17.58 -27.38
C GLU A 367 21.86 -18.53 -27.45
N ALA A 368 21.98 -19.76 -26.93
CA ALA A 368 20.87 -20.71 -26.88
C ALA A 368 19.73 -20.20 -26.00
N VAL A 369 20.07 -19.62 -24.85
CA VAL A 369 19.11 -18.96 -23.94
C VAL A 369 18.43 -17.80 -24.67
N SER A 370 19.16 -16.94 -25.33
CA SER A 370 18.65 -15.80 -26.07
C SER A 370 17.72 -16.20 -27.23
N TYR A 371 18.06 -17.28 -27.95
CA TYR A 371 17.24 -17.79 -29.05
C TYR A 371 15.89 -18.34 -28.60
N THR A 372 15.88 -19.06 -27.48
CA THR A 372 14.66 -19.63 -26.91
C THR A 372 13.66 -18.56 -26.50
N HIS A 373 14.14 -17.43 -25.97
CA HIS A 373 13.30 -16.29 -25.61
C HIS A 373 12.63 -15.62 -26.83
N LEU A 374 13.34 -15.49 -27.93
CA LEU A 374 12.80 -14.91 -29.17
C LEU A 374 11.69 -15.79 -29.75
N ARG A 375 11.83 -17.10 -29.68
CA ARG A 375 10.85 -18.03 -30.24
C ARG A 375 9.58 -18.17 -29.37
N ALA A 376 9.70 -18.03 -28.07
CA ALA A 376 8.55 -18.00 -27.18
C ALA A 376 7.63 -16.79 -27.43
N HIS A 377 8.16 -15.70 -27.96
CA HIS A 377 7.41 -14.51 -28.35
C HIS A 377 6.54 -14.68 -29.60
N GLU A 378 6.88 -15.60 -30.49
CA GLU A 378 6.08 -15.86 -31.70
C GLU A 378 4.74 -16.53 -31.38
N THR A 379 4.60 -17.15 -30.21
CA THR A 379 3.41 -17.91 -29.80
C THR A 379 2.42 -17.15 -28.91
N THR A 380 2.77 -15.98 -28.40
CA THR A 380 1.89 -15.19 -27.50
C THR A 380 1.62 -13.80 -28.04
N SER A 381 0.52 -13.64 -28.75
CA SER A 381 0.01 -12.36 -29.28
C SER A 381 -0.52 -11.38 -28.23
N LEU A 382 -0.22 -11.55 -26.92
CA LEU A 382 -0.83 -10.83 -25.82
C LEU A 382 0.13 -10.07 -24.89
N ILE A 383 1.44 -10.02 -25.16
CA ILE A 383 2.39 -9.33 -24.28
C ILE A 383 2.97 -8.13 -25.04
N SER A 384 2.44 -6.93 -24.80
CA SER A 384 2.91 -5.72 -25.45
C SER A 384 4.14 -5.07 -24.82
N TYR A 385 4.55 -5.46 -23.64
CA TYR A 385 5.79 -4.98 -22.99
C TYR A 385 6.37 -6.07 -22.10
N ALA A 386 7.54 -6.59 -22.48
CA ALA A 386 8.31 -7.48 -21.62
C ALA A 386 9.77 -7.02 -21.56
N VAL A 387 10.20 -6.61 -20.37
CA VAL A 387 11.61 -6.37 -20.06
C VAL A 387 12.20 -7.68 -19.56
N PHE A 388 13.08 -8.29 -20.33
CA PHE A 388 13.76 -9.52 -19.94
C PHE A 388 15.10 -9.21 -19.28
N CYS A 389 15.21 -9.45 -17.98
CA CYS A 389 16.50 -9.53 -17.28
C CYS A 389 16.90 -11.00 -17.14
N LEU A 390 17.88 -11.43 -17.93
CA LEU A 390 18.48 -12.75 -17.81
C LEU A 390 19.52 -12.75 -16.68
N LYS A 391 19.23 -13.44 -15.58
CA LYS A 391 20.21 -13.77 -14.55
C LYS A 391 20.58 -15.25 -14.68
N MET A 392 21.74 -15.55 -15.19
CA MET A 392 22.32 -16.89 -15.08
C MET A 392 22.66 -17.13 -13.61
N GLY A 393 22.02 -18.12 -12.98
CA GLY A 393 22.36 -18.57 -11.66
C GLY A 393 23.71 -19.28 -11.69
N GLY A 394 24.77 -18.57 -11.32
CA GLY A 394 26.01 -19.23 -10.95
C GLY A 394 25.76 -20.01 -9.67
N GLY A 395 25.76 -21.34 -9.74
CA GLY A 395 25.77 -22.22 -8.60
C GLY A 395 27.05 -21.99 -7.80
N GLY A 396 26.95 -21.22 -6.71
CA GLY A 396 27.94 -21.15 -5.66
C GLY A 396 27.54 -22.15 -4.60
N GLY A 397 28.06 -23.38 -4.71
CA GLY A 397 28.08 -24.30 -3.60
C GLY A 397 29.11 -23.83 -2.58
N GLY A 398 28.77 -23.90 -1.31
CA GLY A 398 29.61 -23.64 -0.15
C GLY A 398 28.77 -23.17 1.01
#